data_550adccb2c4a353f9c3f45b7d83f1ea4
#
_entry.id   550adccb2c4a353f9c3f45b7d83f1ea4
#
_cell.length_a   1.000
_cell.length_b   1.000
_cell.length_c   1.000
_cell.angle_alpha   90.00
_cell.angle_beta   90.00
_cell.angle_gamma   90.00
#
_symmetry.space_group_name_H-M   'P 1'
#
loop_
_entity.id
_entity.type
_entity.pdbx_description
1 polymer ?
#
loop_
_entity_poly.entity_id
_entity_poly.type
_entity_poly.pdbx_seq_one_letter_code
_entity_poly.pdbx_strand_id
1 'polypeptide(L)'
;MNANPIGIASIPSPYSAAETVSRLTRTVASKGLRLFAHIDHGAGAAEAGLQMQPAHVLIFGHAKAGTPLMTACPLLALDLPLKALAWEDAAKKVWVSYQTPEFLAQRYGLPPDLVKNISGVEALIKTALS
;
A
#
# COMPACT_ATOMS: atom_id res chain seq x y z
N MET A 1 11.06 -18.17 -4.27
CA MET A 1 10.28 -17.20 -3.48
C MET A 1 8.91 -17.79 -3.16
N ASN A 2 8.48 -17.60 -1.96
CA ASN A 2 7.15 -18.08 -1.55
C ASN A 2 6.06 -17.26 -2.25
N ALA A 3 4.94 -17.92 -2.51
CA ALA A 3 3.77 -17.22 -3.03
C ALA A 3 3.31 -16.15 -2.04
N ASN A 4 2.74 -15.05 -2.55
CA ASN A 4 2.15 -14.03 -1.70
C ASN A 4 0.94 -14.60 -0.95
N PRO A 5 0.65 -14.09 0.25
CA PRO A 5 -0.61 -14.39 0.92
C PRO A 5 -1.81 -14.00 0.04
N ILE A 6 -2.94 -14.64 0.30
CA ILE A 6 -4.18 -14.34 -0.44
C ILE A 6 -4.47 -12.83 -0.36
N GLY A 7 -4.74 -12.23 -1.52
CA GLY A 7 -5.10 -10.81 -1.61
C GLY A 7 -3.92 -9.86 -1.65
N ILE A 8 -2.69 -10.36 -1.59
CA ILE A 8 -1.48 -9.53 -1.66
C ILE A 8 -0.84 -9.70 -3.04
N ALA A 9 -0.49 -8.58 -3.65
CA ALA A 9 0.35 -8.54 -4.84
C ALA A 9 1.65 -7.81 -4.50
N SER A 10 2.75 -8.21 -5.15
CA SER A 10 4.05 -7.59 -4.93
C SER A 10 4.69 -7.22 -6.26
N ILE A 11 5.23 -6.03 -6.34
CA ILE A 11 5.91 -5.49 -7.52
C ILE A 11 7.36 -5.24 -7.14
N PRO A 12 8.34 -5.77 -7.90
CA PRO A 12 9.74 -5.52 -7.59
C PRO A 12 10.09 -4.06 -7.85
N SER A 13 10.91 -3.49 -6.97
CA SER A 13 11.42 -2.14 -7.13
C SER A 13 12.90 -2.20 -7.54
N PRO A 14 13.32 -1.44 -8.55
CA PRO A 14 14.74 -1.36 -8.91
C PRO A 14 15.52 -0.39 -8.01
N TYR A 15 14.87 0.21 -7.02
CA TYR A 15 15.46 1.23 -6.16
C TYR A 15 15.67 0.69 -4.76
N SER A 16 16.44 1.44 -3.95
CA SER A 16 16.54 1.16 -2.51
C SER A 16 15.18 1.33 -1.84
N ALA A 17 15.03 0.81 -0.63
CA ALA A 17 13.80 1.01 0.14
C ALA A 17 13.53 2.51 0.34
N ALA A 18 14.55 3.28 0.69
CA ALA A 18 14.39 4.73 0.91
C ALA A 18 13.95 5.47 -0.36
N GLU A 19 14.57 5.16 -1.49
CA GLU A 19 14.19 5.79 -2.77
C GLU A 19 12.79 5.34 -3.20
N THR A 20 12.45 4.09 -2.97
CA THR A 20 11.12 3.56 -3.27
C THR A 20 10.06 4.33 -2.48
N VAL A 21 10.28 4.54 -1.19
CA VAL A 21 9.37 5.34 -0.33
C VAL A 21 9.24 6.75 -0.85
N SER A 22 10.36 7.38 -1.20
CA SER A 22 10.37 8.74 -1.74
C SER A 22 9.55 8.86 -3.03
N ARG A 23 9.71 7.90 -3.94
CA ARG A 23 8.99 7.87 -5.21
C ARG A 23 7.49 7.66 -5.00
N LEU A 24 7.12 6.72 -4.12
CA LEU A 24 5.72 6.48 -3.79
C LEU A 24 5.08 7.74 -3.19
N THR A 25 5.77 8.38 -2.26
CA THR A 25 5.26 9.60 -1.61
C THR A 25 5.00 10.72 -2.62
N ARG A 26 5.95 10.93 -3.55
CA ARG A 26 5.78 11.94 -4.60
C ARG A 26 4.63 11.60 -5.55
N THR A 27 4.49 10.32 -5.90
CA THR A 27 3.43 9.89 -6.80
C THR A 27 2.05 10.04 -6.15
N VAL A 28 1.93 9.70 -4.88
CA VAL A 28 0.71 9.92 -4.11
C VAL A 28 0.30 11.40 -4.19
N ALA A 29 1.24 12.31 -3.92
CA ALA A 29 0.97 13.74 -3.99
C ALA A 29 0.60 14.19 -5.40
N SER A 30 1.32 13.71 -6.42
CA SER A 30 1.06 14.10 -7.82
C SER A 30 -0.31 13.65 -8.33
N LYS A 31 -0.86 12.60 -7.74
CA LYS A 31 -2.20 12.10 -8.09
C LYS A 31 -3.31 12.80 -7.29
N GLY A 32 -2.97 13.79 -6.47
CA GLY A 32 -3.94 14.49 -5.65
C GLY A 32 -4.44 13.68 -4.47
N LEU A 33 -3.73 12.61 -4.11
CA LEU A 33 -4.07 11.78 -2.96
C LEU A 33 -3.39 12.33 -1.71
N ARG A 34 -3.92 11.93 -0.56
CA ARG A 34 -3.36 12.31 0.73
C ARG A 34 -2.56 11.16 1.31
N LEU A 35 -1.34 11.45 1.77
CA LEU A 35 -0.57 10.53 2.59
C LEU A 35 -1.01 10.74 4.04
N PHE A 36 -1.73 9.75 4.61
CA PHE A 36 -2.21 9.83 5.98
C PHE A 36 -1.14 9.49 6.99
N ALA A 37 -0.27 8.53 6.66
CA ALA A 37 0.79 8.11 7.56
C ALA A 37 1.89 7.38 6.79
N HIS A 38 3.09 7.45 7.36
CA HIS A 38 4.24 6.66 6.94
C HIS A 38 4.79 5.99 8.20
N ILE A 39 4.74 4.67 8.24
CA ILE A 39 5.21 3.89 9.38
C ILE A 39 6.52 3.22 9.00
N ASP A 40 7.58 3.54 9.72
CA ASP A 40 8.91 2.94 9.54
C ASP A 40 9.08 1.85 10.59
N HIS A 41 8.83 0.60 10.20
CA HIS A 41 8.95 -0.54 11.11
C HIS A 41 10.38 -0.80 11.53
N GLY A 42 11.36 -0.55 10.64
CA GLY A 42 12.77 -0.68 10.97
C GLY A 42 13.20 0.27 12.08
N ALA A 43 12.75 1.52 12.03
CA ALA A 43 13.01 2.49 13.08
C ALA A 43 12.39 2.06 14.40
N GLY A 44 11.15 1.55 14.36
CA GLY A 44 10.48 1.03 15.54
C GLY A 44 11.23 -0.13 16.17
N ALA A 45 11.74 -1.04 15.34
CA ALA A 45 12.55 -2.15 15.82
C ALA A 45 13.83 -1.64 16.53
N ALA A 46 14.51 -0.66 15.92
CA ALA A 46 15.73 -0.09 16.49
C ALA A 46 15.47 0.54 17.86
N GLU A 47 14.36 1.24 18.01
CA GLU A 47 13.95 1.82 19.30
C GLU A 47 13.74 0.75 20.37
N ALA A 48 13.31 -0.44 19.97
CA ALA A 48 13.11 -1.57 20.88
C ALA A 48 14.40 -2.39 21.11
N GLY A 49 15.52 -1.95 20.55
CA GLY A 49 16.80 -2.67 20.66
C GLY A 49 16.92 -3.87 19.73
N LEU A 50 16.08 -3.91 18.69
CA LEU A 50 16.05 -5.01 17.73
C LEU A 50 16.47 -4.51 16.35
N GLN A 51 16.72 -5.44 15.44
CA GLN A 51 17.06 -5.12 14.05
C GLN A 51 16.16 -5.90 13.11
N MET A 52 15.78 -5.26 12.01
CA MET A 52 15.05 -5.92 10.94
C MET A 52 15.41 -5.24 9.60
N GLN A 53 15.15 -5.94 8.51
CA GLN A 53 15.27 -5.36 7.17
C GLN A 53 14.29 -4.19 7.03
N PRO A 54 14.61 -3.20 6.17
CA PRO A 54 13.70 -2.08 5.93
C PRO A 54 12.29 -2.54 5.59
N ALA A 55 11.31 -1.91 6.23
CA ALA A 55 9.90 -2.14 5.96
C ALA A 55 9.13 -0.85 6.31
N HIS A 56 8.50 -0.26 5.29
CA HIS A 56 7.79 1.00 5.43
C HIS A 56 6.37 0.85 4.91
N VAL A 57 5.38 1.18 5.72
CA VAL A 57 3.99 1.21 5.28
C VAL A 57 3.59 2.66 5.00
N LEU A 58 3.13 2.92 3.77
CA LEU A 58 2.52 4.19 3.40
C LEU A 58 1.02 3.99 3.38
N ILE A 59 0.30 4.84 4.08
CA ILE A 59 -1.16 4.81 4.16
C ILE A 59 -1.70 6.04 3.47
N PHE A 60 -2.46 5.85 2.40
CA PHE A 60 -2.86 6.94 1.52
C PHE A 60 -4.25 6.71 0.93
N GLY A 61 -4.85 7.77 0.46
CA GLY A 61 -6.15 7.68 -0.18
C GLY A 61 -6.78 9.04 -0.40
N HIS A 62 -8.06 9.01 -0.73
CA HIS A 62 -8.84 10.22 -0.99
C HIS A 62 -10.24 10.04 -0.42
N ALA A 63 -10.66 10.97 0.43
CA ALA A 63 -11.96 10.89 1.10
C ALA A 63 -13.12 10.79 0.11
N LYS A 64 -13.06 11.51 -1.01
CA LYS A 64 -14.11 11.46 -2.02
C LYS A 64 -14.26 10.07 -2.64
N ALA A 65 -13.19 9.30 -2.73
CA ALA A 65 -13.21 7.95 -3.27
C ALA A 65 -13.60 6.91 -2.21
N GLY A 66 -13.08 7.06 -1.00
CA GLY A 66 -13.28 6.08 0.06
C GLY A 66 -14.63 6.19 0.77
N THR A 67 -15.14 7.40 0.96
CA THR A 67 -16.36 7.62 1.72
C THR A 67 -17.58 6.87 1.16
N PRO A 68 -17.84 6.88 -0.17
CA PRO A 68 -18.97 6.11 -0.71
C PRO A 68 -18.87 4.62 -0.41
N LEU A 69 -17.64 4.05 -0.46
CA LEU A 69 -17.41 2.64 -0.14
C LEU A 69 -17.68 2.35 1.32
N MET A 70 -17.19 3.19 2.21
CA MET A 70 -17.39 2.99 3.65
C MET A 70 -18.85 3.23 4.07
N THR A 71 -19.56 4.09 3.34
CA THR A 71 -21.00 4.27 3.55
C THR A 71 -21.76 3.01 3.15
N ALA A 72 -21.41 2.42 2.01
CA ALA A 72 -22.03 1.18 1.54
C ALA A 72 -21.63 -0.02 2.40
N CYS A 73 -20.40 -0.06 2.90
CA CYS A 73 -19.87 -1.16 3.70
C CYS A 73 -19.00 -0.59 4.83
N PRO A 74 -19.62 -0.30 6.01
CA PRO A 74 -18.89 0.35 7.11
C PRO A 74 -17.66 -0.42 7.60
N LEU A 75 -17.68 -1.76 7.55
CA LEU A 75 -16.55 -2.57 8.02
C LEU A 75 -15.31 -2.40 7.14
N LEU A 76 -15.47 -1.96 5.89
CA LEU A 76 -14.33 -1.68 5.03
C LEU A 76 -13.42 -0.60 5.62
N ALA A 77 -13.92 0.22 6.53
CA ALA A 77 -13.11 1.24 7.19
C ALA A 77 -11.93 0.65 7.97
N LEU A 78 -11.98 -0.66 8.29
CA LEU A 78 -10.82 -1.35 8.87
C LEU A 78 -9.65 -1.48 7.89
N ASP A 79 -9.94 -1.58 6.59
CA ASP A 79 -8.95 -1.80 5.56
C ASP A 79 -8.69 -0.58 4.66
N LEU A 80 -9.33 0.54 4.95
CA LEU A 80 -9.02 1.82 4.32
C LEU A 80 -8.39 2.75 5.36
N PRO A 81 -7.56 3.74 4.94
CA PRO A 81 -7.12 4.03 3.56
C PRO A 81 -6.29 2.91 2.95
N LEU A 82 -5.99 3.03 1.66
CA LEU A 82 -5.12 2.09 0.96
C LEU A 82 -3.71 2.11 1.55
N LYS A 83 -2.99 1.00 1.39
CA LYS A 83 -1.64 0.84 1.93
C LYS A 83 -0.71 0.28 0.88
N ALA A 84 0.54 0.71 0.93
CA ALA A 84 1.62 0.13 0.16
C ALA A 84 2.79 -0.12 1.10
N LEU A 85 3.31 -1.34 1.10
CA LEU A 85 4.45 -1.74 1.91
C LEU A 85 5.69 -1.78 1.03
N ALA A 86 6.65 -0.89 1.28
CA ALA A 86 7.96 -0.92 0.65
C ALA A 86 8.90 -1.68 1.60
N TRP A 87 9.44 -2.82 1.16
CA TRP A 87 10.21 -3.67 2.05
C TRP A 87 11.33 -4.39 1.33
N GLU A 88 12.34 -4.76 2.08
CA GLU A 88 13.53 -5.46 1.57
C GLU A 88 13.51 -6.88 2.10
N ASP A 89 13.68 -7.85 1.20
CA ASP A 89 13.70 -9.26 1.61
C ASP A 89 15.09 -9.69 2.08
N ALA A 90 15.22 -10.97 2.48
CA ALA A 90 16.47 -11.50 3.00
C ALA A 90 17.61 -11.47 1.95
N ALA A 91 17.28 -11.46 0.67
CA ALA A 91 18.24 -11.34 -0.43
C ALA A 91 18.53 -9.88 -0.79
N LYS A 92 18.05 -8.94 0.03
CA LYS A 92 18.21 -7.49 -0.16
C LYS A 92 17.50 -6.96 -1.41
N LYS A 93 16.51 -7.69 -1.91
CA LYS A 93 15.68 -7.22 -3.00
C LYS A 93 14.51 -6.43 -2.42
N VAL A 94 14.19 -5.30 -3.07
CA VAL A 94 13.13 -4.41 -2.60
C VAL A 94 11.85 -4.68 -3.38
N TRP A 95 10.74 -4.73 -2.66
CA TRP A 95 9.41 -4.99 -3.19
C TRP A 95 8.43 -3.92 -2.70
N VAL A 96 7.38 -3.70 -3.48
CA VAL A 96 6.20 -2.96 -3.01
C VAL A 96 5.03 -3.91 -3.04
N SER A 97 4.45 -4.17 -1.86
CA SER A 97 3.33 -5.08 -1.69
C SER A 97 2.08 -4.31 -1.27
N TYR A 98 0.92 -4.79 -1.74
CA TYR A 98 -0.34 -4.11 -1.45
C TYR A 98 -1.49 -5.11 -1.50
N GLN A 99 -2.61 -4.77 -0.85
CA GLN A 99 -3.84 -5.55 -0.96
C GLN A 99 -4.51 -5.22 -2.29
N THR A 100 -4.90 -6.26 -3.03
CA THR A 100 -5.55 -6.04 -4.33
C THR A 100 -6.98 -5.54 -4.13
N PRO A 101 -7.44 -4.63 -5.02
CA PRO A 101 -8.84 -4.18 -4.99
C PRO A 101 -9.83 -5.35 -5.13
N GLU A 102 -9.50 -6.34 -5.95
CA GLU A 102 -10.31 -7.54 -6.15
C GLU A 102 -10.53 -8.31 -4.84
N PHE A 103 -9.47 -8.44 -4.04
CA PHE A 103 -9.58 -9.12 -2.76
C PHE A 103 -10.48 -8.35 -1.80
N LEU A 104 -10.31 -7.02 -1.73
CA LEU A 104 -11.15 -6.19 -0.86
C LEU A 104 -12.60 -6.23 -1.29
N ALA A 105 -12.83 -6.18 -2.62
CA ALA A 105 -14.18 -6.27 -3.17
C ALA A 105 -14.86 -7.57 -2.77
N GLN A 106 -14.14 -8.70 -2.88
CA GLN A 106 -14.67 -10.01 -2.52
C GLN A 106 -14.89 -10.13 -1.01
N ARG A 107 -13.90 -9.69 -0.24
CA ARG A 107 -13.97 -9.80 1.23
C ARG A 107 -15.17 -9.09 1.82
N TYR A 108 -15.49 -7.90 1.30
CA TYR A 108 -16.54 -7.05 1.85
C TYR A 108 -17.82 -7.03 1.04
N GLY A 109 -17.86 -7.75 -0.09
CA GLY A 109 -19.02 -7.74 -0.97
C GLY A 109 -19.31 -6.35 -1.52
N LEU A 110 -18.27 -5.64 -1.97
CA LEU A 110 -18.42 -4.26 -2.41
C LEU A 110 -19.26 -4.13 -3.68
N PRO A 111 -20.07 -3.05 -3.81
CA PRO A 111 -20.79 -2.79 -5.05
C PRO A 111 -19.81 -2.67 -6.22
N PRO A 112 -20.02 -3.41 -7.34
CA PRO A 112 -19.08 -3.39 -8.47
C PRO A 112 -18.80 -2.00 -9.04
N ASP A 113 -19.78 -1.13 -9.05
CA ASP A 113 -19.64 0.22 -9.59
C ASP A 113 -18.76 1.12 -8.70
N LEU A 114 -18.54 0.76 -7.43
CA LEU A 114 -17.70 1.52 -6.50
C LEU A 114 -16.28 1.00 -6.41
N VAL A 115 -16.00 -0.23 -6.87
CA VAL A 115 -14.66 -0.84 -6.78
C VAL A 115 -13.62 0.00 -7.52
N LYS A 116 -14.00 0.69 -8.59
CA LYS A 116 -13.10 1.58 -9.32
C LYS A 116 -12.47 2.65 -8.43
N ASN A 117 -13.12 3.01 -7.33
CA ASN A 117 -12.62 4.05 -6.41
C ASN A 117 -11.33 3.64 -5.71
N ILE A 118 -11.03 2.34 -5.65
CA ILE A 118 -9.81 1.81 -5.04
C ILE A 118 -8.93 1.04 -6.03
N SER A 119 -9.28 1.02 -7.31
CA SER A 119 -8.61 0.18 -8.31
C SER A 119 -7.32 0.78 -8.86
N GLY A 120 -6.96 2.02 -8.50
CA GLY A 120 -5.80 2.69 -9.05
C GLY A 120 -4.47 2.39 -8.36
N VAL A 121 -4.46 1.55 -7.32
CA VAL A 121 -3.26 1.34 -6.50
C VAL A 121 -2.10 0.71 -7.29
N GLU A 122 -2.39 -0.29 -8.14
CA GLU A 122 -1.36 -0.94 -8.95
C GLU A 122 -0.72 0.05 -9.93
N ALA A 123 -1.54 0.82 -10.64
CA ALA A 123 -1.05 1.80 -11.60
C ALA A 123 -0.20 2.89 -10.89
N LEU A 124 -0.62 3.31 -9.71
CA LEU A 124 0.13 4.28 -8.91
C LEU A 124 1.52 3.75 -8.57
N ILE A 125 1.59 2.50 -8.11
CA ILE A 125 2.86 1.87 -7.75
C ILE A 125 3.75 1.75 -8.98
N LYS A 126 3.21 1.26 -10.10
CA LYS A 126 3.97 1.12 -11.35
C LYS A 126 4.49 2.46 -11.85
N THR A 127 3.69 3.51 -11.74
CA THR A 127 4.14 4.87 -12.11
C THR A 127 5.30 5.32 -11.22
N ALA A 128 5.20 5.08 -9.92
CA ALA A 128 6.25 5.47 -8.98
C ALA A 128 7.57 4.75 -9.27
N LEU A 129 7.51 3.50 -9.72
CA LEU A 129 8.70 2.67 -9.95
C LEU A 129 9.24 2.75 -11.37
N SER A 130 8.57 3.45 -12.26
CA SER A 130 9.02 3.60 -13.65
C SER A 130 10.18 4.55 -13.80
#